data_956e5b96e269a46275aa22ded3aee457
#
_entry.id   956e5b96e269a46275aa22ded3aee457
#
_cell.length_a   1.000
_cell.length_b   1.000
_cell.length_c   1.000
_cell.angle_alpha   90.00
_cell.angle_beta   90.00
_cell.angle_gamma   90.00
#
_symmetry.space_group_name_H-M   'P 1'
#
loop_
_entity.id
_entity.type
_entity.pdbx_description
1 polymer ?
#
loop_
_entity_poly.entity_id
_entity_poly.type
_entity_poly.pdbx_seq_one_letter_code
_entity_poly.pdbx_strand_id
1 'polypeptide(L)'
;MTTHDFDFSARPALATYIEENFEAQLEHLAELVAIPSVAWESFDLTEVQRSAEKVKSLAEDAGFESVEILSASYGEGQQGMPAVVAHSPAAPGFPTFLLYAHHDVQPAGDRSLWETEPFVATRKGDRLYGRGAADDKAGVVAHLAAFKAAREVLGDDFKVGVTLFIEGEEEAGSPSFDSFLHTYRDKLAGNYIVVADSANWKTGVPALTAGLRGVASGDISVRVSSHSVHSGMFGGPLLDANTVLIQLLATLHDTQGSVAVEGLVTAPEPDVEYPEADFRTDSGILDSVKLAGQGSISSRLWSQPAISVIGMDITSVAESSNTIAATAKARISVRLAPGQDPAAAHRALAEHFARHNHHGAEVTYHAEDSGQPYQADLSGSGAQLALAALGEAWGVEPVTTGMGGSIPFIATLTEVYPEAHILITGIEDPDTRAHSANESLFIPDFQKAILAEALMLAAAHTAN
;
A
#
# COMPACT_ATOMS: atom_id res chain seq x y z
N MET A 1 -10.54 20.23 20.68
CA MET A 1 -10.37 20.01 19.23
C MET A 1 -10.82 21.27 18.54
N THR A 2 -9.93 21.99 17.88
CA THR A 2 -10.29 23.10 17.00
C THR A 2 -10.89 22.45 15.75
N THR A 3 -12.22 22.53 15.60
CA THR A 3 -12.88 22.17 14.34
C THR A 3 -12.39 23.17 13.30
N HIS A 4 -11.60 22.71 12.35
CA HIS A 4 -11.31 23.48 11.15
C HIS A 4 -12.62 23.56 10.36
N ASP A 5 -13.22 24.74 10.26
CA ASP A 5 -14.38 24.97 9.41
C ASP A 5 -13.89 25.06 7.94
N PHE A 6 -13.95 23.95 7.21
CA PHE A 6 -13.66 23.92 5.78
C PHE A 6 -14.89 24.40 4.98
N ASP A 7 -14.67 25.22 3.96
CA ASP A 7 -15.75 25.72 3.12
C ASP A 7 -16.03 24.73 1.95
N PHE A 8 -17.13 24.01 2.05
CA PHE A 8 -17.65 23.12 1.01
C PHE A 8 -18.84 23.74 0.25
N SER A 9 -18.97 25.05 0.20
CA SER A 9 -20.07 25.74 -0.52
C SER A 9 -20.11 25.42 -2.02
N ALA A 10 -18.98 25.05 -2.62
CA ALA A 10 -18.88 24.60 -4.00
C ALA A 10 -19.44 23.17 -4.26
N ARG A 11 -19.74 22.38 -3.21
CA ARG A 11 -20.17 20.98 -3.31
C ARG A 11 -21.34 20.76 -4.30
N PRO A 12 -22.44 21.54 -4.27
CA PRO A 12 -23.54 21.28 -5.20
C PRO A 12 -23.14 21.44 -6.68
N ALA A 13 -22.32 22.44 -6.98
CA ALA A 13 -21.84 22.68 -8.34
C ALA A 13 -20.85 21.59 -8.79
N LEU A 14 -19.92 21.20 -7.91
CA LEU A 14 -18.97 20.11 -8.17
C LEU A 14 -19.70 18.79 -8.39
N ALA A 15 -20.66 18.45 -7.53
CA ALA A 15 -21.44 17.21 -7.67
C ALA A 15 -22.21 17.17 -8.99
N THR A 16 -22.86 18.28 -9.38
CA THR A 16 -23.55 18.39 -10.67
C THR A 16 -22.59 18.22 -11.85
N TYR A 17 -21.45 18.92 -11.83
CA TYR A 17 -20.46 18.82 -12.90
C TYR A 17 -19.90 17.40 -13.04
N ILE A 18 -19.59 16.75 -11.91
CA ILE A 18 -19.08 15.37 -11.91
C ILE A 18 -20.16 14.41 -12.44
N GLU A 19 -21.43 14.54 -12.00
CA GLU A 19 -22.52 13.69 -12.46
C GLU A 19 -22.73 13.82 -13.99
N GLU A 20 -22.75 15.04 -14.52
CA GLU A 20 -22.91 15.30 -15.96
C GLU A 20 -21.77 14.75 -16.83
N ASN A 21 -20.58 14.62 -16.28
CA ASN A 21 -19.38 14.16 -17.01
C ASN A 21 -18.96 12.71 -16.64
N PHE A 22 -19.68 12.03 -15.76
CA PHE A 22 -19.23 10.78 -15.15
C PHE A 22 -19.08 9.62 -16.15
N GLU A 23 -19.99 9.48 -17.11
CA GLU A 23 -19.88 8.44 -18.13
C GLU A 23 -18.62 8.62 -19.00
N ALA A 24 -18.19 9.86 -19.26
CA ALA A 24 -16.93 10.13 -19.96
C ALA A 24 -15.71 9.70 -19.12
N GLN A 25 -15.78 9.82 -17.79
CA GLN A 25 -14.71 9.32 -16.90
C GLN A 25 -14.64 7.79 -16.92
N LEU A 26 -15.78 7.10 -16.95
CA LEU A 26 -15.81 5.64 -17.13
C LEU A 26 -15.28 5.20 -18.50
N GLU A 27 -15.49 5.97 -19.55
CA GLU A 27 -14.89 5.73 -20.89
C GLU A 27 -13.37 5.90 -20.83
N HIS A 28 -12.84 6.94 -20.18
CA HIS A 28 -11.40 7.14 -19.99
C HIS A 28 -10.78 5.98 -19.22
N LEU A 29 -11.45 5.52 -18.14
CA LEU A 29 -11.01 4.35 -17.39
C LEU A 29 -10.99 3.09 -18.27
N ALA A 30 -12.05 2.88 -19.07
CA ALA A 30 -12.12 1.74 -19.98
C ALA A 30 -10.99 1.76 -21.04
N GLU A 31 -10.64 2.93 -21.55
CA GLU A 31 -9.52 3.10 -22.47
C GLU A 31 -8.17 2.77 -21.82
N LEU A 32 -7.95 3.15 -20.55
CA LEU A 32 -6.76 2.80 -19.79
C LEU A 32 -6.72 1.30 -19.47
N VAL A 33 -7.83 0.69 -19.01
CA VAL A 33 -7.95 -0.75 -18.75
C VAL A 33 -7.62 -1.58 -20.00
N ALA A 34 -7.96 -1.08 -21.19
CA ALA A 34 -7.65 -1.78 -22.45
C ALA A 34 -6.15 -1.84 -22.80
N ILE A 35 -5.30 -1.19 -22.01
CA ILE A 35 -3.84 -1.20 -22.19
C ILE A 35 -3.23 -2.13 -21.12
N PRO A 36 -2.68 -3.30 -21.50
CA PRO A 36 -2.09 -4.25 -20.55
C PRO A 36 -0.68 -3.83 -20.12
N SER A 37 -0.59 -2.72 -19.40
CA SER A 37 0.65 -2.06 -18.98
C SER A 37 1.35 -2.78 -17.83
N VAL A 38 1.74 -4.03 -18.03
CA VAL A 38 2.48 -4.84 -17.03
C VAL A 38 3.96 -4.50 -17.07
N ALA A 39 4.52 -4.00 -15.96
CA ALA A 39 5.88 -3.43 -15.89
C ALA A 39 7.00 -4.45 -15.60
N TRP A 40 6.80 -5.76 -15.90
CA TRP A 40 7.85 -6.77 -15.76
C TRP A 40 8.55 -7.09 -17.08
N GLU A 41 9.86 -7.35 -17.04
CA GLU A 41 10.70 -7.66 -18.21
C GLU A 41 10.19 -8.84 -19.07
N SER A 42 9.41 -9.75 -18.49
CA SER A 42 8.82 -10.88 -19.22
C SER A 42 7.57 -10.51 -20.04
N PHE A 43 7.11 -9.25 -19.97
CA PHE A 43 5.95 -8.74 -20.68
C PHE A 43 6.35 -7.70 -21.74
N ASP A 44 5.36 -7.25 -22.52
CA ASP A 44 5.58 -6.23 -23.54
C ASP A 44 5.61 -4.83 -22.89
N LEU A 45 6.80 -4.34 -22.58
CA LEU A 45 7.01 -3.03 -21.96
C LEU A 45 6.58 -1.84 -22.84
N THR A 46 6.31 -2.05 -24.15
CA THR A 46 5.75 -1.00 -25.01
C THR A 46 4.33 -0.63 -24.59
N GLU A 47 3.61 -1.53 -23.91
CA GLU A 47 2.29 -1.25 -23.35
C GLU A 47 2.36 -0.27 -22.17
N VAL A 48 3.43 -0.29 -21.36
CA VAL A 48 3.67 0.70 -20.29
C VAL A 48 3.88 2.09 -20.91
N GLN A 49 4.68 2.17 -21.99
CA GLN A 49 4.87 3.43 -22.74
C GLN A 49 3.55 3.92 -23.33
N ARG A 50 2.75 3.02 -23.92
CA ARG A 50 1.42 3.37 -24.49
C ARG A 50 0.45 3.86 -23.41
N SER A 51 0.50 3.28 -22.20
CA SER A 51 -0.29 3.72 -21.06
C SER A 51 0.13 5.14 -20.63
N ALA A 52 1.43 5.42 -20.51
CA ALA A 52 1.95 6.75 -20.21
C ALA A 52 1.51 7.80 -21.25
N GLU A 53 1.55 7.46 -22.54
CA GLU A 53 1.09 8.34 -23.62
C GLU A 53 -0.42 8.63 -23.52
N LYS A 54 -1.23 7.61 -23.14
CA LYS A 54 -2.65 7.81 -22.91
C LYS A 54 -2.93 8.70 -21.70
N VAL A 55 -2.25 8.46 -20.56
CA VAL A 55 -2.35 9.32 -19.37
C VAL A 55 -1.95 10.75 -19.70
N LYS A 56 -0.86 10.94 -20.43
CA LYS A 56 -0.43 12.27 -20.91
C LYS A 56 -1.54 12.97 -21.68
N SER A 57 -2.14 12.30 -22.64
CA SER A 57 -3.25 12.87 -23.44
C SER A 57 -4.44 13.27 -22.55
N LEU A 58 -4.81 12.43 -21.58
CA LEU A 58 -5.89 12.74 -20.64
C LEU A 58 -5.56 13.92 -19.73
N ALA A 59 -4.30 14.06 -19.30
CA ALA A 59 -3.86 15.22 -18.52
C ALA A 59 -3.87 16.52 -19.31
N GLU A 60 -3.47 16.47 -20.60
CA GLU A 60 -3.58 17.62 -21.52
C GLU A 60 -5.06 18.02 -21.70
N ASP A 61 -5.97 17.05 -21.88
CA ASP A 61 -7.41 17.27 -22.01
C ASP A 61 -8.08 17.76 -20.71
N ALA A 62 -7.50 17.40 -19.54
CA ALA A 62 -7.93 17.94 -18.24
C ALA A 62 -7.50 19.40 -18.05
N GLY A 63 -6.53 19.88 -18.83
CA GLY A 63 -6.10 21.27 -18.89
C GLY A 63 -4.91 21.61 -18.02
N PHE A 64 -4.01 20.66 -17.75
CA PHE A 64 -2.71 20.96 -17.15
C PHE A 64 -1.88 21.81 -18.11
N GLU A 65 -1.11 22.77 -17.55
CA GLU A 65 -0.32 23.73 -18.34
C GLU A 65 0.93 23.09 -18.95
N SER A 66 1.49 22.08 -18.30
CA SER A 66 2.59 21.28 -18.82
C SER A 66 2.39 19.81 -18.50
N VAL A 67 2.70 18.93 -19.44
CA VAL A 67 2.62 17.47 -19.26
C VAL A 67 3.85 16.83 -19.89
N GLU A 68 4.62 16.10 -19.09
CA GLU A 68 5.86 15.46 -19.51
C GLU A 68 5.80 13.95 -19.21
N ILE A 69 6.41 13.14 -20.07
CA ILE A 69 6.73 11.73 -19.73
C ILE A 69 8.20 11.72 -19.34
N LEU A 70 8.49 11.30 -18.12
CA LEU A 70 9.79 11.32 -17.51
C LEU A 70 10.18 9.92 -17.03
N SER A 71 11.47 9.66 -16.87
CA SER A 71 12.01 8.45 -16.26
C SER A 71 13.25 8.83 -15.46
N ALA A 72 13.63 8.00 -14.51
CA ALA A 72 14.88 8.14 -13.77
C ALA A 72 15.73 6.88 -13.90
N SER A 73 17.04 7.02 -13.82
CA SER A 73 17.96 5.88 -13.80
C SER A 73 18.13 5.39 -12.37
N TYR A 74 18.31 4.08 -12.20
CA TYR A 74 18.57 3.44 -10.91
C TYR A 74 19.65 2.36 -11.03
N GLY A 75 20.15 1.84 -9.90
CA GLY A 75 21.14 0.79 -9.84
C GLY A 75 22.38 1.13 -10.66
N GLU A 76 22.84 0.19 -11.51
CA GLU A 76 24.01 0.35 -12.38
C GLU A 76 23.71 1.05 -13.72
N GLY A 77 22.67 1.90 -13.76
CA GLY A 77 22.26 2.67 -14.93
C GLY A 77 21.07 2.08 -15.69
N GLN A 78 20.27 1.22 -15.03
CA GLN A 78 18.98 0.81 -15.55
C GLN A 78 18.06 2.02 -15.63
N GLN A 79 17.20 2.03 -16.62
CA GLN A 79 16.20 3.08 -16.82
C GLN A 79 14.85 2.61 -16.24
N GLY A 80 14.27 3.41 -15.36
CA GLY A 80 12.91 3.19 -14.85
C GLY A 80 11.86 3.34 -15.93
N MET A 81 10.68 2.79 -15.68
CA MET A 81 9.54 2.90 -16.58
C MET A 81 9.06 4.35 -16.71
N PRO A 82 8.35 4.69 -17.78
CA PRO A 82 7.87 6.04 -18.02
C PRO A 82 6.79 6.41 -17.00
N ALA A 83 7.01 7.53 -16.30
CA ALA A 83 6.03 8.17 -15.44
C ALA A 83 5.50 9.45 -16.09
N VAL A 84 4.27 9.84 -15.81
CA VAL A 84 3.67 11.08 -16.29
C VAL A 84 3.68 12.11 -15.18
N VAL A 85 4.29 13.28 -15.45
CA VAL A 85 4.27 14.43 -14.55
C VAL A 85 3.56 15.58 -15.26
N ALA A 86 2.47 16.08 -14.65
CA ALA A 86 1.77 17.23 -15.16
C ALA A 86 1.69 18.33 -14.10
N HIS A 87 1.65 19.58 -14.52
CA HIS A 87 1.72 20.71 -13.60
C HIS A 87 0.76 21.83 -13.99
N SER A 88 0.06 22.34 -12.96
CA SER A 88 -0.72 23.57 -12.97
C SER A 88 -0.29 24.40 -11.76
N PRO A 89 0.39 25.54 -11.94
CA PRO A 89 1.04 26.27 -10.84
C PRO A 89 0.03 26.92 -9.90
N ALA A 90 0.39 26.99 -8.61
CA ALA A 90 -0.36 27.73 -7.62
C ALA A 90 -0.24 29.26 -7.83
N ALA A 91 -1.29 29.98 -7.55
CA ALA A 91 -1.18 31.42 -7.34
C ALA A 91 -0.33 31.73 -6.09
N PRO A 92 0.34 32.90 -6.02
CA PRO A 92 1.18 33.23 -4.86
C PRO A 92 0.43 33.14 -3.53
N GLY A 93 0.99 32.36 -2.59
CA GLY A 93 0.42 32.16 -1.25
C GLY A 93 -0.59 31.01 -1.14
N PHE A 94 -0.88 30.31 -2.24
CA PHE A 94 -1.76 29.14 -2.23
C PHE A 94 -0.96 27.84 -2.19
N PRO A 95 -1.52 26.77 -1.60
CA PRO A 95 -0.84 25.47 -1.52
C PRO A 95 -0.82 24.76 -2.86
N THR A 96 0.09 23.78 -2.98
CA THR A 96 0.14 22.83 -4.10
C THR A 96 -0.21 21.44 -3.60
N PHE A 97 -1.06 20.73 -4.36
CA PHE A 97 -1.33 19.31 -4.21
C PHE A 97 -0.44 18.51 -5.17
N LEU A 98 0.21 17.46 -4.65
CA LEU A 98 0.77 16.38 -5.45
C LEU A 98 -0.22 15.23 -5.45
N LEU A 99 -0.74 14.88 -6.61
CA LEU A 99 -1.69 13.78 -6.81
C LEU A 99 -0.92 12.59 -7.38
N TYR A 100 -0.84 11.51 -6.60
CA TYR A 100 -0.09 10.31 -6.95
C TYR A 100 -1.02 9.11 -7.18
N ALA A 101 -0.76 8.42 -8.29
CA ALA A 101 -1.34 7.14 -8.66
C ALA A 101 -0.35 6.39 -9.59
N HIS A 102 -0.68 5.16 -10.00
CA HIS A 102 0.15 4.44 -10.97
C HIS A 102 -0.67 3.95 -12.18
N HIS A 103 -0.01 3.75 -13.32
CA HIS A 103 -0.67 3.33 -14.54
C HIS A 103 -0.23 1.95 -15.04
N ASP A 104 0.75 1.34 -14.40
CA ASP A 104 1.07 -0.07 -14.60
C ASP A 104 0.08 -0.97 -13.84
N VAL A 105 0.11 -2.25 -14.09
CA VAL A 105 -0.84 -3.21 -13.53
C VAL A 105 -0.19 -4.58 -13.31
N GLN A 106 -0.73 -5.35 -12.38
CA GLN A 106 -0.42 -6.75 -12.21
C GLN A 106 -0.73 -7.58 -13.46
N PRO A 107 0.01 -8.69 -13.72
CA PRO A 107 -0.41 -9.67 -14.72
C PRO A 107 -1.83 -10.17 -14.49
N ALA A 108 -2.55 -10.46 -15.57
CA ALA A 108 -3.90 -11.02 -15.47
C ALA A 108 -3.94 -12.43 -14.82
N GLY A 109 -2.79 -13.13 -14.76
CA GLY A 109 -2.72 -14.49 -14.27
C GLY A 109 -3.45 -15.49 -15.16
N ASP A 110 -4.05 -16.51 -14.54
CA ASP A 110 -4.81 -17.53 -15.27
C ASP A 110 -6.14 -16.97 -15.78
N ARG A 111 -6.23 -16.78 -17.11
CA ARG A 111 -7.44 -16.25 -17.75
C ARG A 111 -8.68 -17.10 -17.55
N SER A 112 -8.54 -18.39 -17.26
CA SER A 112 -9.68 -19.27 -17.02
C SER A 112 -10.43 -18.97 -15.72
N LEU A 113 -9.82 -18.20 -14.81
CA LEU A 113 -10.41 -17.74 -13.56
C LEU A 113 -11.22 -16.44 -13.70
N TRP A 114 -11.10 -15.77 -14.86
CA TRP A 114 -11.83 -14.54 -15.14
C TRP A 114 -13.18 -14.84 -15.76
N GLU A 115 -14.21 -14.16 -15.25
CA GLU A 115 -15.56 -14.18 -15.83
C GLU A 115 -15.74 -13.21 -17.01
N THR A 116 -14.80 -12.26 -17.17
CA THR A 116 -14.73 -11.29 -18.26
C THR A 116 -13.32 -11.27 -18.81
N GLU A 117 -13.09 -10.66 -19.97
CA GLU A 117 -11.73 -10.45 -20.46
C GLU A 117 -11.00 -9.42 -19.58
N PRO A 118 -9.79 -9.73 -19.05
CA PRO A 118 -9.09 -8.90 -18.08
C PRO A 118 -8.86 -7.46 -18.53
N PHE A 119 -8.57 -7.26 -19.81
CA PHE A 119 -8.28 -5.95 -20.40
C PHE A 119 -9.42 -5.40 -21.26
N VAL A 120 -10.67 -5.74 -20.87
CA VAL A 120 -11.89 -5.19 -21.43
C VAL A 120 -12.80 -4.77 -20.30
N ALA A 121 -12.82 -3.48 -20.00
CA ALA A 121 -13.67 -2.94 -18.94
C ALA A 121 -15.13 -3.36 -19.16
N THR A 122 -15.66 -4.17 -18.25
CA THR A 122 -16.99 -4.77 -18.38
C THR A 122 -17.87 -4.38 -17.20
N ARG A 123 -18.90 -3.58 -17.45
CA ARG A 123 -19.88 -3.20 -16.40
C ARG A 123 -20.87 -4.32 -16.16
N LYS A 124 -20.98 -4.75 -14.90
CA LYS A 124 -22.02 -5.68 -14.39
C LYS A 124 -22.66 -5.07 -13.14
N GLY A 125 -23.89 -4.61 -13.25
CA GLY A 125 -24.55 -3.88 -12.17
C GLY A 125 -23.79 -2.59 -11.81
N ASP A 126 -23.46 -2.44 -10.55
CA ASP A 126 -22.75 -1.28 -10.02
C ASP A 126 -21.21 -1.46 -9.99
N ARG A 127 -20.68 -2.52 -10.61
CA ARG A 127 -19.24 -2.75 -10.68
C ARG A 127 -18.71 -2.75 -12.11
N LEU A 128 -17.51 -2.21 -12.28
CA LEU A 128 -16.73 -2.24 -13.51
C LEU A 128 -15.58 -3.23 -13.35
N TYR A 129 -15.61 -4.33 -14.09
CA TYR A 129 -14.60 -5.40 -14.04
C TYR A 129 -13.50 -5.18 -15.06
N GLY A 130 -12.26 -5.39 -14.64
CA GLY A 130 -11.08 -5.33 -15.49
C GLY A 130 -9.80 -5.25 -14.65
N ARG A 131 -8.65 -5.71 -15.17
CA ARG A 131 -7.35 -5.53 -14.54
C ARG A 131 -6.95 -4.06 -14.60
N GLY A 132 -6.61 -3.46 -13.44
CA GLY A 132 -6.35 -2.04 -13.32
C GLY A 132 -7.62 -1.19 -13.23
N ALA A 133 -8.83 -1.80 -13.16
CA ALA A 133 -10.07 -1.04 -13.03
C ALA A 133 -10.20 -0.33 -11.68
N ALA A 134 -9.53 -0.81 -10.64
CA ALA A 134 -9.46 -0.22 -9.33
C ALA A 134 -8.00 0.08 -8.93
N ASP A 135 -7.11 -0.83 -9.19
CA ASP A 135 -5.69 -0.81 -8.83
C ASP A 135 -4.81 -0.59 -10.07
N ASP A 136 -4.36 0.64 -10.41
CA ASP A 136 -4.76 1.95 -9.85
C ASP A 136 -5.15 2.95 -10.96
N LYS A 137 -5.59 2.45 -12.13
CA LYS A 137 -6.06 3.33 -13.22
C LYS A 137 -7.29 4.14 -12.85
N ALA A 138 -8.08 3.67 -11.88
CA ALA A 138 -9.17 4.47 -11.31
C ALA A 138 -8.64 5.68 -10.54
N GLY A 139 -7.54 5.55 -9.79
CA GLY A 139 -6.85 6.66 -9.14
C GLY A 139 -6.38 7.71 -10.13
N VAL A 140 -5.78 7.27 -11.24
CA VAL A 140 -5.40 8.18 -12.34
C VAL A 140 -6.58 8.98 -12.84
N VAL A 141 -7.71 8.32 -13.13
CA VAL A 141 -8.91 9.00 -13.64
C VAL A 141 -9.55 9.87 -12.56
N ALA A 142 -9.56 9.45 -11.30
CA ALA A 142 -10.09 10.25 -10.18
C ALA A 142 -9.35 11.58 -10.06
N HIS A 143 -8.02 11.56 -10.06
CA HIS A 143 -7.18 12.75 -10.01
C HIS A 143 -7.46 13.73 -11.16
N LEU A 144 -7.51 13.21 -12.38
CA LEU A 144 -7.78 14.03 -13.56
C LEU A 144 -9.19 14.64 -13.53
N ALA A 145 -10.18 13.84 -13.13
CA ALA A 145 -11.59 14.27 -13.05
C ALA A 145 -11.80 15.29 -11.92
N ALA A 146 -11.19 15.08 -10.75
CA ALA A 146 -11.28 16.01 -9.62
C ALA A 146 -10.64 17.37 -9.94
N PHE A 147 -9.44 17.35 -10.53
CA PHE A 147 -8.77 18.58 -10.98
C PHE A 147 -9.61 19.34 -12.00
N LYS A 148 -10.11 18.64 -13.05
CA LYS A 148 -10.93 19.25 -14.09
C LYS A 148 -12.22 19.83 -13.51
N ALA A 149 -12.90 19.10 -12.61
CA ALA A 149 -14.13 19.58 -11.96
C ALA A 149 -13.89 20.83 -11.11
N ALA A 150 -12.84 20.83 -10.28
CA ALA A 150 -12.49 21.99 -9.46
C ALA A 150 -12.18 23.22 -10.33
N ARG A 151 -11.38 23.05 -11.37
CA ARG A 151 -11.01 24.13 -12.30
C ARG A 151 -12.22 24.69 -13.06
N GLU A 152 -13.09 23.85 -13.60
CA GLU A 152 -14.26 24.29 -14.37
C GLU A 152 -15.32 24.97 -13.49
N VAL A 153 -15.51 24.48 -12.26
CA VAL A 153 -16.52 25.02 -11.34
C VAL A 153 -16.05 26.32 -10.68
N LEU A 154 -14.78 26.41 -10.28
CA LEU A 154 -14.23 27.60 -9.62
C LEU A 154 -13.74 28.66 -10.63
N GLY A 155 -13.43 28.27 -11.87
CA GLY A 155 -12.96 29.18 -12.92
C GLY A 155 -11.72 29.98 -12.49
N ASP A 156 -11.74 31.30 -12.65
CA ASP A 156 -10.64 32.20 -12.31
C ASP A 156 -10.33 32.22 -10.80
N ASP A 157 -11.22 31.70 -9.97
CA ASP A 157 -11.00 31.56 -8.54
C ASP A 157 -10.23 30.30 -8.17
N PHE A 158 -9.99 29.37 -9.05
CA PHE A 158 -9.13 28.21 -8.80
C PHE A 158 -7.65 28.66 -8.71
N LYS A 159 -7.08 28.64 -7.50
CA LYS A 159 -5.75 29.23 -7.20
C LYS A 159 -4.74 28.25 -6.63
N VAL A 160 -5.18 27.03 -6.22
CA VAL A 160 -4.26 26.00 -5.74
C VAL A 160 -3.42 25.45 -6.90
N GLY A 161 -2.18 25.10 -6.59
CA GLY A 161 -1.34 24.35 -7.53
C GLY A 161 -1.72 22.87 -7.51
N VAL A 162 -1.61 22.23 -8.68
CA VAL A 162 -1.77 20.77 -8.78
C VAL A 162 -0.63 20.22 -9.60
N THR A 163 0.11 19.29 -9.02
CA THR A 163 1.08 18.47 -9.70
C THR A 163 0.53 17.05 -9.74
N LEU A 164 0.47 16.47 -10.94
CA LEU A 164 0.12 15.06 -11.13
C LEU A 164 1.42 14.26 -11.26
N PHE A 165 1.54 13.16 -10.55
CA PHE A 165 2.63 12.19 -10.69
C PHE A 165 2.03 10.80 -10.81
N ILE A 166 2.04 10.25 -12.02
CA ILE A 166 1.53 8.91 -12.31
C ILE A 166 2.69 8.01 -12.66
N GLU A 167 2.99 7.09 -11.76
CA GLU A 167 4.10 6.13 -11.87
C GLU A 167 3.79 5.01 -12.87
N GLY A 168 4.80 4.39 -13.45
CA GLY A 168 4.66 3.32 -14.42
C GLY A 168 5.31 2.00 -14.03
N GLU A 169 5.71 1.82 -12.75
CA GLU A 169 6.39 0.60 -12.27
C GLU A 169 6.11 0.28 -10.80
N GLU A 170 5.01 0.80 -10.23
CA GLU A 170 4.63 0.56 -8.83
C GLU A 170 4.50 -0.94 -8.56
N GLU A 171 3.76 -1.63 -9.37
CA GLU A 171 3.47 -3.05 -9.28
C GLU A 171 4.72 -3.94 -9.44
N ALA A 172 5.76 -3.42 -10.06
CA ALA A 172 7.08 -4.05 -10.16
C ALA A 172 8.01 -3.69 -8.99
N GLY A 173 7.51 -2.99 -7.97
CA GLY A 173 8.21 -2.60 -6.75
C GLY A 173 8.95 -1.28 -6.84
N SER A 174 8.59 -0.41 -7.76
CA SER A 174 9.08 0.98 -7.87
C SER A 174 10.60 1.14 -7.85
N PRO A 175 11.37 0.39 -8.66
CA PRO A 175 12.82 0.35 -8.53
C PRO A 175 13.51 1.70 -8.78
N SER A 176 12.91 2.60 -9.56
CA SER A 176 13.46 3.94 -9.81
C SER A 176 12.86 5.05 -8.95
N PHE A 177 11.88 4.76 -8.09
CA PHE A 177 11.09 5.77 -7.36
C PHE A 177 11.96 6.74 -6.55
N ASP A 178 12.90 6.20 -5.74
CA ASP A 178 13.79 7.02 -4.92
C ASP A 178 14.63 7.98 -5.79
N SER A 179 15.25 7.48 -6.85
CA SER A 179 16.02 8.30 -7.78
C SER A 179 15.15 9.29 -8.56
N PHE A 180 13.91 8.91 -8.86
CA PHE A 180 12.93 9.77 -9.52
C PHE A 180 12.55 10.97 -8.64
N LEU A 181 12.20 10.72 -7.37
CA LEU A 181 11.87 11.79 -6.41
C LEU A 181 13.06 12.73 -6.18
N HIS A 182 14.27 12.20 -6.07
CA HIS A 182 15.45 13.03 -5.90
C HIS A 182 15.79 13.86 -7.16
N THR A 183 15.65 13.25 -8.34
CA THR A 183 15.93 13.93 -9.61
C THR A 183 14.93 15.05 -9.91
N TYR A 184 13.66 14.81 -9.64
CA TYR A 184 12.57 15.74 -9.96
C TYR A 184 11.95 16.39 -8.73
N ARG A 185 12.70 16.45 -7.62
CA ARG A 185 12.23 16.94 -6.33
C ARG A 185 11.47 18.26 -6.40
N ASP A 186 12.01 19.24 -7.12
CA ASP A 186 11.41 20.56 -7.21
C ASP A 186 10.13 20.58 -8.06
N LYS A 187 10.00 19.63 -9.03
CA LYS A 187 8.79 19.48 -9.84
C LYS A 187 7.66 18.81 -9.08
N LEU A 188 7.98 17.93 -8.14
CA LEU A 188 7.03 17.10 -7.40
C LEU A 188 6.68 17.68 -6.01
N ALA A 189 7.24 18.84 -5.65
CA ALA A 189 7.00 19.44 -4.36
C ALA A 189 5.53 19.85 -4.18
N GLY A 190 4.91 19.44 -3.08
CA GLY A 190 3.54 19.79 -2.72
C GLY A 190 3.37 19.93 -1.20
N ASN A 191 2.39 20.71 -0.78
CA ASN A 191 2.00 20.85 0.62
C ASN A 191 1.13 19.67 1.08
N TYR A 192 0.31 19.15 0.15
CA TYR A 192 -0.53 17.98 0.32
C TYR A 192 -0.15 16.96 -0.74
N ILE A 193 0.05 15.72 -0.33
CA ILE A 193 0.31 14.58 -1.23
C ILE A 193 -0.86 13.64 -1.08
N VAL A 194 -1.68 13.53 -2.12
CA VAL A 194 -2.82 12.60 -2.16
C VAL A 194 -2.39 11.37 -2.91
N VAL A 195 -2.45 10.24 -2.24
CA VAL A 195 -2.13 8.91 -2.79
C VAL A 195 -3.45 8.17 -2.94
N ALA A 196 -3.85 7.86 -4.19
CA ALA A 196 -5.14 7.21 -4.47
C ALA A 196 -5.02 5.68 -4.63
N ASP A 197 -4.10 5.08 -3.92
CA ASP A 197 -3.72 3.66 -4.01
C ASP A 197 -3.99 2.93 -2.68
N SER A 198 -5.27 2.92 -2.27
CA SER A 198 -5.71 2.26 -1.04
C SER A 198 -7.20 1.89 -1.08
N ALA A 199 -7.68 1.24 -0.01
CA ALA A 199 -9.05 0.76 0.07
C ALA A 199 -9.91 1.57 1.04
N ASN A 200 -11.18 1.74 0.67
CA ASN A 200 -12.23 2.15 1.58
C ASN A 200 -12.52 1.05 2.61
N TRP A 201 -13.06 1.44 3.77
CA TRP A 201 -13.39 0.49 4.83
C TRP A 201 -14.39 -0.59 4.40
N LYS A 202 -15.42 -0.16 3.71
CA LYS A 202 -16.47 -1.02 3.10
C LYS A 202 -17.07 -0.27 1.92
N THR A 203 -17.72 -0.98 1.03
CA THR A 203 -18.56 -0.36 0.01
C THR A 203 -19.50 0.67 0.64
N GLY A 204 -19.44 1.91 0.22
CA GLY A 204 -20.25 3.03 0.75
C GLY A 204 -19.72 3.66 2.04
N VAL A 205 -18.56 3.24 2.58
CA VAL A 205 -17.94 3.82 3.78
C VAL A 205 -16.48 4.18 3.48
N PRO A 206 -16.16 5.46 3.28
CA PRO A 206 -14.83 5.91 2.92
C PRO A 206 -13.83 5.74 4.06
N ALA A 207 -12.56 5.58 3.72
CA ALA A 207 -11.48 5.54 4.68
C ALA A 207 -10.34 6.48 4.32
N LEU A 208 -9.66 6.98 5.36
CA LEU A 208 -8.32 7.55 5.27
C LEU A 208 -7.36 6.56 5.91
N THR A 209 -6.37 6.09 5.14
CA THR A 209 -5.35 5.19 5.66
C THR A 209 -4.35 6.00 6.49
N ALA A 210 -4.46 5.86 7.81
CA ALA A 210 -3.71 6.64 8.78
C ALA A 210 -2.41 5.98 9.24
N GLY A 211 -2.22 4.68 8.96
CA GLY A 211 -1.04 3.96 9.40
C GLY A 211 -0.68 2.81 8.46
N LEU A 212 0.62 2.63 8.24
CA LEU A 212 1.18 1.51 7.50
C LEU A 212 2.15 0.77 8.41
N ARG A 213 2.07 -0.57 8.44
CA ARG A 213 3.08 -1.35 9.13
C ARG A 213 4.36 -1.39 8.31
N GLY A 214 5.50 -1.27 8.99
CA GLY A 214 6.79 -1.55 8.40
C GLY A 214 7.04 -3.05 8.22
N VAL A 215 8.20 -3.38 7.72
CA VAL A 215 8.67 -4.76 7.57
C VAL A 215 10.12 -4.89 8.02
N ALA A 216 10.45 -6.03 8.62
CA ALA A 216 11.81 -6.48 8.85
C ALA A 216 11.87 -7.97 8.52
N SER A 217 12.67 -8.35 7.54
CA SER A 217 12.90 -9.74 7.18
C SER A 217 14.28 -10.20 7.63
N GLY A 218 14.41 -11.46 8.02
CA GLY A 218 15.72 -11.96 8.43
C GLY A 218 15.81 -13.47 8.45
N ASP A 219 17.04 -13.95 8.32
CA ASP A 219 17.39 -15.34 8.28
C ASP A 219 17.99 -15.79 9.62
N ILE A 220 17.46 -16.88 10.18
CA ILE A 220 17.99 -17.54 11.35
C ILE A 220 18.68 -18.82 10.90
N SER A 221 19.98 -18.94 11.14
CA SER A 221 20.76 -20.13 10.86
C SER A 221 21.18 -20.78 12.18
N VAL A 222 21.02 -22.10 12.25
CA VAL A 222 21.39 -22.92 13.41
C VAL A 222 22.41 -23.98 12.97
N ARG A 223 23.48 -24.13 13.74
CA ARG A 223 24.44 -25.21 13.57
C ARG A 223 24.74 -25.88 14.91
N VAL A 224 24.55 -27.20 14.99
CA VAL A 224 24.71 -28.01 16.21
C VAL A 224 25.93 -28.93 16.18
N SER A 225 26.47 -29.19 14.97
CA SER A 225 27.64 -30.03 14.77
C SER A 225 28.42 -29.66 13.51
N SER A 226 29.62 -30.19 13.36
CA SER A 226 30.46 -29.95 12.17
C SER A 226 29.98 -30.70 10.93
N HIS A 227 29.21 -31.78 11.10
CA HIS A 227 28.63 -32.63 10.04
C HIS A 227 27.45 -33.42 10.59
N SER A 228 26.58 -33.87 9.72
CA SER A 228 25.45 -34.73 10.06
C SER A 228 25.91 -36.10 10.51
N VAL A 229 25.17 -36.72 11.49
CA VAL A 229 25.54 -37.99 12.08
C VAL A 229 24.34 -38.95 12.16
N HIS A 230 24.60 -40.23 12.37
CA HIS A 230 23.57 -41.26 12.46
C HIS A 230 22.73 -41.08 13.74
N SER A 231 21.41 -40.94 13.62
CA SER A 231 20.51 -40.67 14.76
C SER A 231 20.44 -41.79 15.79
N GLY A 232 20.54 -43.04 15.36
CA GLY A 232 20.55 -44.19 16.28
C GLY A 232 21.84 -44.34 17.09
N MET A 233 22.93 -43.68 16.65
CA MET A 233 24.21 -43.74 17.37
C MET A 233 24.44 -42.52 18.29
N PHE A 234 23.93 -41.36 17.92
CA PHE A 234 24.24 -40.10 18.59
C PHE A 234 22.99 -39.36 19.08
N GLY A 235 21.77 -39.81 18.72
CA GLY A 235 20.52 -39.24 19.19
C GLY A 235 20.33 -39.45 20.71
N GLY A 236 19.56 -38.53 21.31
CA GLY A 236 19.37 -38.43 22.76
C GLY A 236 20.17 -37.28 23.34
N PRO A 237 21.52 -37.40 23.50
CA PRO A 237 22.34 -36.28 23.95
C PRO A 237 22.48 -35.12 22.96
N LEU A 238 22.45 -35.42 21.64
CA LEU A 238 22.55 -34.42 20.58
C LEU A 238 21.16 -34.16 19.96
N LEU A 239 20.66 -32.94 20.06
CA LEU A 239 19.53 -32.48 19.30
C LEU A 239 19.97 -32.11 17.89
N ASP A 240 19.13 -32.41 16.89
CA ASP A 240 19.33 -31.96 15.53
C ASP A 240 19.05 -30.46 15.37
N ALA A 241 19.64 -29.87 14.32
CA ALA A 241 19.50 -28.45 14.08
C ALA A 241 18.05 -28.02 13.79
N ASN A 242 17.23 -28.90 13.17
CA ASN A 242 15.82 -28.60 12.90
C ASN A 242 15.04 -28.45 14.22
N THR A 243 15.24 -29.36 15.17
CA THR A 243 14.59 -29.31 16.50
C THR A 243 15.00 -28.03 17.26
N VAL A 244 16.29 -27.67 17.25
CA VAL A 244 16.77 -26.44 17.90
C VAL A 244 16.16 -25.19 17.21
N LEU A 245 16.12 -25.16 15.88
CA LEU A 245 15.49 -24.07 15.13
C LEU A 245 13.99 -23.93 15.44
N ILE A 246 13.26 -25.05 15.44
CA ILE A 246 11.82 -25.05 15.78
C ILE A 246 11.59 -24.52 17.20
N GLN A 247 12.42 -24.92 18.17
CA GLN A 247 12.32 -24.39 19.54
C GLN A 247 12.59 -22.89 19.61
N LEU A 248 13.57 -22.37 18.87
CA LEU A 248 13.84 -20.93 18.78
C LEU A 248 12.67 -20.18 18.14
N LEU A 249 12.14 -20.67 17.03
CA LEU A 249 10.98 -20.06 16.35
C LEU A 249 9.73 -20.08 17.26
N ALA A 250 9.53 -21.13 18.04
CA ALA A 250 8.40 -21.22 18.97
C ALA A 250 8.44 -20.16 20.09
N THR A 251 9.62 -19.59 20.40
CA THR A 251 9.74 -18.51 21.40
C THR A 251 9.31 -17.15 20.89
N LEU A 252 9.12 -16.99 19.59
CA LEU A 252 8.68 -15.73 18.99
C LEU A 252 7.27 -15.33 19.40
N HIS A 253 6.46 -16.29 19.85
CA HIS A 253 5.09 -16.08 20.29
C HIS A 253 4.87 -16.65 21.69
N ASP A 254 4.00 -15.99 22.44
CA ASP A 254 3.54 -16.50 23.73
C ASP A 254 2.46 -17.62 23.56
N THR A 255 1.95 -18.12 24.65
CA THR A 255 0.94 -19.19 24.68
C THR A 255 -0.43 -18.75 24.11
N GLN A 256 -0.64 -17.46 23.91
CA GLN A 256 -1.85 -16.90 23.31
C GLN A 256 -1.63 -16.48 21.85
N GLY A 257 -0.39 -16.63 21.34
CA GLY A 257 -0.02 -16.27 19.98
C GLY A 257 0.32 -14.80 19.77
N SER A 258 0.47 -14.02 20.87
CA SER A 258 1.02 -12.67 20.76
C SER A 258 2.53 -12.73 20.56
N VAL A 259 3.10 -11.75 19.84
CA VAL A 259 4.55 -11.65 19.67
C VAL A 259 5.24 -11.43 21.01
N ALA A 260 6.25 -12.26 21.33
CA ALA A 260 6.96 -12.30 22.59
C ALA A 260 8.39 -11.75 22.50
N VAL A 261 8.75 -11.04 21.45
CA VAL A 261 10.07 -10.43 21.26
C VAL A 261 10.12 -9.09 21.97
N GLU A 262 10.92 -9.03 23.04
CA GLU A 262 11.13 -7.80 23.81
C GLU A 262 11.82 -6.72 22.93
N GLY A 263 11.31 -5.48 22.98
CA GLY A 263 11.83 -4.38 22.17
C GLY A 263 11.07 -4.13 20.87
N LEU A 264 10.11 -4.99 20.51
CA LEU A 264 9.12 -4.66 19.50
C LEU A 264 7.99 -3.83 20.13
N VAL A 265 7.60 -2.75 19.46
CA VAL A 265 6.61 -1.80 20.00
C VAL A 265 5.20 -2.12 19.50
N THR A 266 4.22 -1.63 20.25
CA THR A 266 2.79 -1.62 19.88
C THR A 266 2.35 -0.16 19.78
N ALA A 267 1.69 0.21 18.69
CA ALA A 267 1.07 1.52 18.52
C ALA A 267 -0.29 1.60 19.26
N PRO A 268 -0.88 2.80 19.38
CA PRO A 268 -2.21 2.97 19.97
C PRO A 268 -3.28 2.10 19.30
N GLU A 269 -4.29 1.74 20.08
CA GLU A 269 -5.46 1.00 19.58
C GLU A 269 -6.19 1.82 18.51
N PRO A 270 -6.54 1.23 17.34
CA PRO A 270 -7.36 1.91 16.35
C PRO A 270 -8.78 2.20 16.85
N ASP A 271 -9.38 3.29 16.40
CA ASP A 271 -10.75 3.67 16.78
C ASP A 271 -11.82 2.79 16.11
N VAL A 272 -11.47 2.07 15.04
CA VAL A 272 -12.38 1.18 14.32
C VAL A 272 -12.14 -0.28 14.68
N GLU A 273 -13.22 -1.01 14.90
CA GLU A 273 -13.17 -2.46 15.13
C GLU A 273 -13.45 -3.23 13.84
N TYR A 274 -12.62 -4.21 13.54
CA TYR A 274 -12.86 -5.18 12.47
C TYR A 274 -13.66 -6.35 13.07
N PRO A 275 -14.93 -6.54 12.70
CA PRO A 275 -15.73 -7.61 13.26
C PRO A 275 -15.12 -8.99 12.96
N GLU A 276 -15.11 -9.90 13.94
CA GLU A 276 -14.51 -11.25 13.75
C GLU A 276 -15.20 -12.03 12.62
N ALA A 277 -16.50 -11.87 12.43
CA ALA A 277 -17.24 -12.54 11.37
C ALA A 277 -16.76 -12.11 9.97
N ASP A 278 -16.56 -10.79 9.80
CA ASP A 278 -16.04 -10.21 8.55
C ASP A 278 -14.61 -10.71 8.31
N PHE A 279 -13.73 -10.61 9.31
CA PHE A 279 -12.36 -11.10 9.23
C PHE A 279 -12.26 -12.57 8.84
N ARG A 280 -13.13 -13.42 9.41
CA ARG A 280 -13.16 -14.85 9.06
C ARG A 280 -13.59 -15.10 7.63
N THR A 281 -14.53 -14.30 7.14
CA THR A 281 -14.99 -14.36 5.75
C THR A 281 -13.88 -13.92 4.80
N ASP A 282 -13.25 -12.79 5.07
CA ASP A 282 -12.25 -12.18 4.19
C ASP A 282 -10.93 -12.97 4.18
N SER A 283 -10.51 -13.51 5.34
CA SER A 283 -9.28 -14.31 5.45
C SER A 283 -9.44 -15.77 5.04
N GLY A 284 -10.67 -16.30 4.94
CA GLY A 284 -10.92 -17.72 4.70
C GLY A 284 -10.42 -18.66 5.79
N ILE A 285 -10.19 -18.15 7.01
CA ILE A 285 -9.72 -18.96 8.13
C ILE A 285 -10.77 -20.01 8.53
N LEU A 286 -10.34 -21.23 8.83
CA LEU A 286 -11.26 -22.30 9.24
C LEU A 286 -11.94 -21.98 10.57
N ASP A 287 -13.23 -22.33 10.72
CA ASP A 287 -14.03 -22.04 11.92
C ASP A 287 -13.43 -22.63 13.21
N SER A 288 -12.72 -23.75 13.09
CA SER A 288 -12.06 -24.41 14.21
C SER A 288 -10.79 -23.71 14.71
N VAL A 289 -10.22 -22.79 13.92
CA VAL A 289 -8.98 -22.08 14.25
C VAL A 289 -9.30 -20.91 15.19
N LYS A 290 -8.62 -20.86 16.31
CA LYS A 290 -8.67 -19.73 17.24
C LYS A 290 -7.77 -18.62 16.73
N LEU A 291 -8.26 -17.38 16.76
CA LEU A 291 -7.45 -16.22 16.42
C LEU A 291 -6.32 -16.04 17.43
N ALA A 292 -5.12 -15.79 16.92
CA ALA A 292 -3.93 -15.55 17.74
C ALA A 292 -3.87 -14.10 18.25
N GLY A 293 -3.20 -13.91 19.38
CA GLY A 293 -2.95 -12.60 19.98
C GLY A 293 -4.12 -12.05 20.80
N GLN A 294 -3.90 -10.87 21.37
CA GLN A 294 -4.84 -10.17 22.26
C GLN A 294 -5.18 -8.79 21.71
N GLY A 295 -6.28 -8.20 22.17
CA GLY A 295 -6.80 -6.92 21.70
C GLY A 295 -7.79 -7.08 20.55
N SER A 296 -8.24 -5.96 19.97
CA SER A 296 -9.13 -5.97 18.82
C SER A 296 -8.45 -6.58 17.58
N ILE A 297 -9.21 -7.04 16.60
CA ILE A 297 -8.65 -7.54 15.34
C ILE A 297 -7.91 -6.42 14.61
N SER A 298 -8.47 -5.22 14.60
CA SER A 298 -7.86 -4.02 14.02
C SER A 298 -6.48 -3.74 14.64
N SER A 299 -6.36 -3.83 15.98
CA SER A 299 -5.07 -3.63 16.67
C SER A 299 -4.05 -4.68 16.25
N ARG A 300 -4.43 -5.95 16.22
CA ARG A 300 -3.54 -7.05 15.79
C ARG A 300 -3.10 -6.95 14.34
N LEU A 301 -3.93 -6.34 13.47
CA LEU A 301 -3.63 -6.14 12.06
C LEU A 301 -2.76 -4.91 11.80
N TRP A 302 -2.93 -3.82 12.59
CA TRP A 302 -2.36 -2.52 12.23
C TRP A 302 -1.41 -1.94 13.27
N SER A 303 -1.66 -2.20 14.57
CA SER A 303 -0.96 -1.52 15.68
C SER A 303 0.01 -2.43 16.43
N GLN A 304 -0.04 -3.74 16.21
CA GLN A 304 0.83 -4.70 16.88
C GLN A 304 1.82 -5.33 15.89
N PRO A 305 3.01 -5.75 16.35
CA PRO A 305 3.92 -6.53 15.53
C PRO A 305 3.29 -7.89 15.21
N ALA A 306 3.62 -8.44 14.03
CA ALA A 306 3.25 -9.79 13.67
C ALA A 306 4.44 -10.50 13.03
N ILE A 307 4.67 -11.77 13.36
CA ILE A 307 5.79 -12.56 12.85
C ILE A 307 5.27 -13.79 12.13
N SER A 308 5.78 -14.00 10.92
CA SER A 308 5.51 -15.19 10.12
C SER A 308 6.80 -15.88 9.70
N VAL A 309 6.84 -17.20 9.76
CA VAL A 309 7.90 -18.00 9.15
C VAL A 309 7.53 -18.17 7.67
N ILE A 310 8.33 -17.59 6.78
CA ILE A 310 8.04 -17.54 5.34
C ILE A 310 8.90 -18.49 4.50
N GLY A 311 9.90 -19.12 5.12
CA GLY A 311 10.74 -20.13 4.48
C GLY A 311 11.52 -20.96 5.49
N MET A 312 11.80 -22.22 5.15
CA MET A 312 12.65 -23.12 5.94
C MET A 312 13.50 -23.98 5.02
N ASP A 313 14.81 -23.96 5.24
CA ASP A 313 15.78 -24.87 4.59
C ASP A 313 16.07 -26.02 5.54
N ILE A 314 15.28 -27.09 5.40
CA ILE A 314 15.37 -28.34 6.14
C ILE A 314 15.21 -29.51 5.17
N THR A 315 15.65 -30.70 5.58
CA THR A 315 15.46 -31.91 4.76
C THR A 315 13.98 -32.18 4.55
N SER A 316 13.56 -32.34 3.30
CA SER A 316 12.19 -32.71 2.95
C SER A 316 11.83 -34.12 3.46
N VAL A 317 10.55 -34.38 3.69
CA VAL A 317 10.07 -35.72 4.10
C VAL A 317 10.47 -36.78 3.08
N ALA A 318 10.44 -36.46 1.78
CA ALA A 318 10.81 -37.41 0.71
C ALA A 318 12.30 -37.79 0.72
N GLU A 319 13.16 -36.90 1.25
CA GLU A 319 14.62 -37.09 1.35
C GLU A 319 15.08 -37.50 2.75
N SER A 320 14.11 -37.71 3.65
CA SER A 320 14.40 -37.98 5.06
C SER A 320 15.16 -39.29 5.26
N SER A 321 16.08 -39.31 6.21
CA SER A 321 16.85 -40.48 6.61
C SER A 321 17.07 -40.47 8.14
N ASN A 322 17.58 -41.58 8.70
CA ASN A 322 17.92 -41.66 10.13
C ASN A 322 19.18 -40.83 10.48
N THR A 323 19.16 -39.54 10.11
CA THR A 323 20.30 -38.63 10.25
C THR A 323 19.93 -37.45 11.14
N ILE A 324 20.83 -37.08 12.07
CA ILE A 324 20.78 -35.83 12.82
C ILE A 324 21.35 -34.74 11.91
N ALA A 325 20.51 -33.79 11.48
CA ALA A 325 20.93 -32.66 10.68
C ALA A 325 21.87 -31.72 11.47
N ALA A 326 23.03 -31.41 10.87
CA ALA A 326 24.01 -30.51 11.45
C ALA A 326 23.60 -29.03 11.41
N THR A 327 22.86 -28.65 10.39
CA THR A 327 22.45 -27.26 10.10
C THR A 327 20.97 -27.19 9.73
N ALA A 328 20.34 -26.05 10.01
CA ALA A 328 19.01 -25.69 9.58
C ALA A 328 18.92 -24.15 9.45
N LYS A 329 18.03 -23.68 8.58
CA LYS A 329 17.81 -22.24 8.38
C LYS A 329 16.32 -21.96 8.24
N ALA A 330 15.88 -20.80 8.72
CA ALA A 330 14.54 -20.28 8.45
C ALA A 330 14.59 -18.80 8.13
N ARG A 331 13.65 -18.35 7.32
CA ARG A 331 13.37 -16.94 7.06
C ARG A 331 12.10 -16.52 7.73
N ILE A 332 12.14 -15.41 8.47
CA ILE A 332 10.98 -14.78 9.08
C ILE A 332 10.70 -13.43 8.42
N SER A 333 9.41 -13.08 8.36
CA SER A 333 8.94 -11.73 8.05
C SER A 333 8.24 -11.18 9.29
N VAL A 334 8.67 -9.99 9.72
CA VAL A 334 8.12 -9.29 10.87
C VAL A 334 7.43 -8.03 10.39
N ARG A 335 6.14 -7.92 10.61
CA ARG A 335 5.40 -6.67 10.41
C ARG A 335 5.61 -5.79 11.63
N LEU A 336 6.05 -4.56 11.39
CA LEU A 336 6.43 -3.58 12.42
C LEU A 336 5.29 -2.59 12.65
N ALA A 337 4.90 -2.39 13.90
CA ALA A 337 3.90 -1.39 14.23
C ALA A 337 4.40 0.03 13.91
N PRO A 338 3.50 0.99 13.63
CA PRO A 338 3.85 2.41 13.55
C PRO A 338 4.70 2.87 14.74
N GLY A 339 5.75 3.62 14.47
CA GLY A 339 6.71 4.09 15.48
C GLY A 339 7.89 3.14 15.77
N GLN A 340 7.94 1.94 15.16
CA GLN A 340 9.06 1.03 15.30
C GLN A 340 10.19 1.38 14.30
N ASP A 341 11.41 1.62 14.81
CA ASP A 341 12.60 1.66 13.97
C ASP A 341 12.98 0.24 13.52
N PRO A 342 13.09 -0.05 12.19
CA PRO A 342 13.47 -1.38 11.69
C PRO A 342 14.84 -1.85 12.17
N ALA A 343 15.82 -0.97 12.29
CA ALA A 343 17.14 -1.35 12.80
C ALA A 343 17.07 -1.78 14.29
N ALA A 344 16.23 -1.12 15.09
CA ALA A 344 15.96 -1.54 16.47
C ALA A 344 15.24 -2.90 16.50
N ALA A 345 14.29 -3.15 15.58
CA ALA A 345 13.61 -4.43 15.48
C ALA A 345 14.58 -5.57 15.15
N HIS A 346 15.51 -5.38 14.21
CA HIS A 346 16.54 -6.38 13.91
C HIS A 346 17.45 -6.66 15.11
N ARG A 347 17.83 -5.63 15.88
CA ARG A 347 18.60 -5.83 17.13
C ARG A 347 17.80 -6.64 18.15
N ALA A 348 16.52 -6.31 18.35
CA ALA A 348 15.64 -7.04 19.28
C ALA A 348 15.50 -8.53 18.90
N LEU A 349 15.36 -8.84 17.60
CA LEU A 349 15.30 -10.21 17.09
C LEU A 349 16.61 -10.97 17.34
N ALA A 350 17.76 -10.37 17.04
CA ALA A 350 19.07 -10.97 17.28
C ALA A 350 19.28 -11.28 18.77
N GLU A 351 18.94 -10.34 19.64
CA GLU A 351 19.04 -10.50 21.10
C GLU A 351 18.06 -11.57 21.62
N HIS A 352 16.85 -11.64 21.05
CA HIS A 352 15.85 -12.65 21.38
C HIS A 352 16.39 -14.05 21.10
N PHE A 353 16.92 -14.31 19.92
CA PHE A 353 17.49 -15.62 19.57
C PHE A 353 18.72 -15.96 20.42
N ALA A 354 19.58 -14.98 20.70
CA ALA A 354 20.74 -15.20 21.58
C ALA A 354 20.30 -15.60 23.01
N ARG A 355 19.26 -14.94 23.54
CA ARG A 355 18.72 -15.20 24.89
C ARG A 355 18.06 -16.58 25.03
N HIS A 356 17.40 -17.04 23.95
CA HIS A 356 16.66 -18.30 23.95
C HIS A 356 17.46 -19.50 23.44
N ASN A 357 18.74 -19.32 23.14
CA ASN A 357 19.64 -20.39 22.71
C ASN A 357 20.12 -21.24 23.88
N HIS A 358 19.20 -21.98 24.50
CA HIS A 358 19.48 -22.76 25.72
C HIS A 358 20.37 -23.96 25.48
N HIS A 359 20.54 -24.43 24.24
CA HIS A 359 21.35 -25.59 23.89
C HIS A 359 22.77 -25.23 23.47
N GLY A 360 23.13 -23.94 23.43
CA GLY A 360 24.48 -23.50 23.07
C GLY A 360 24.86 -23.82 21.61
N ALA A 361 23.89 -23.99 20.73
CA ALA A 361 24.13 -24.13 19.30
C ALA A 361 24.75 -22.83 18.73
N GLU A 362 25.44 -22.94 17.60
CA GLU A 362 25.83 -21.76 16.87
C GLU A 362 24.60 -21.20 16.16
N VAL A 363 24.10 -20.05 16.64
CA VAL A 363 22.90 -19.37 16.11
C VAL A 363 23.32 -18.01 15.57
N THR A 364 22.98 -17.74 14.31
CA THR A 364 23.19 -16.45 13.69
C THR A 364 21.86 -15.91 13.15
N TYR A 365 21.62 -14.62 13.37
CA TYR A 365 20.53 -13.88 12.76
C TYR A 365 21.14 -12.90 11.76
N HIS A 366 20.70 -12.96 10.53
CA HIS A 366 21.09 -12.05 9.44
C HIS A 366 19.90 -11.21 9.03
N ALA A 367 20.01 -9.89 9.16
CA ALA A 367 19.00 -8.95 8.72
C ALA A 367 19.01 -8.90 7.17
N GLU A 368 17.82 -8.93 6.60
CA GLU A 368 17.55 -8.82 5.17
C GLU A 368 16.78 -7.50 4.91
N ASP A 369 15.70 -7.55 4.16
CA ASP A 369 14.91 -6.39 3.77
C ASP A 369 14.25 -5.68 4.96
N SER A 370 14.17 -4.36 4.87
CA SER A 370 13.54 -3.48 5.85
C SER A 370 12.71 -2.40 5.17
N GLY A 371 11.53 -2.12 5.72
CA GLY A 371 10.68 -1.00 5.33
C GLY A 371 10.18 -0.25 6.57
N GLN A 372 10.25 1.07 6.52
CA GLN A 372 9.77 1.93 7.60
C GLN A 372 8.25 1.84 7.73
N PRO A 373 7.70 1.80 8.95
CA PRO A 373 6.28 2.06 9.15
C PRO A 373 5.96 3.54 8.99
N TYR A 374 4.70 3.83 8.69
CA TYR A 374 4.19 5.19 8.59
C TYR A 374 3.03 5.41 9.55
N GLN A 375 2.89 6.65 10.06
CA GLN A 375 1.75 7.11 10.84
C GLN A 375 1.43 8.55 10.47
N ALA A 376 0.22 8.78 9.98
CA ALA A 376 -0.29 10.12 9.69
C ALA A 376 -0.54 10.90 10.99
N ASP A 377 -0.28 12.20 10.95
CA ASP A 377 -0.77 13.14 11.98
C ASP A 377 -2.24 13.47 11.70
N LEU A 378 -3.14 12.74 12.34
CA LEU A 378 -4.59 12.95 12.21
C LEU A 378 -5.07 14.30 12.80
N SER A 379 -4.25 14.98 13.60
CA SER A 379 -4.56 16.32 14.11
C SER A 379 -4.17 17.43 13.14
N GLY A 380 -3.35 17.13 12.14
CA GLY A 380 -2.89 18.05 11.12
C GLY A 380 -4.01 18.50 10.18
N SER A 381 -3.89 19.72 9.65
CA SER A 381 -4.91 20.32 8.78
C SER A 381 -5.20 19.48 7.52
N GLY A 382 -4.20 18.79 6.98
CA GLY A 382 -4.36 17.93 5.82
C GLY A 382 -5.27 16.73 6.09
N ALA A 383 -5.02 15.97 7.16
CA ALA A 383 -5.85 14.83 7.53
C ALA A 383 -7.28 15.26 7.87
N GLN A 384 -7.44 16.39 8.57
CA GLN A 384 -8.76 16.94 8.88
C GLN A 384 -9.51 17.39 7.61
N LEU A 385 -8.83 17.99 6.64
CA LEU A 385 -9.40 18.33 5.33
C LEU A 385 -9.86 17.07 4.59
N ALA A 386 -9.02 16.05 4.52
CA ALA A 386 -9.36 14.80 3.84
C ALA A 386 -10.57 14.11 4.47
N LEU A 387 -10.58 13.95 5.81
CA LEU A 387 -11.70 13.36 6.54
C LEU A 387 -13.00 14.16 6.33
N ALA A 388 -12.95 15.49 6.40
CA ALA A 388 -14.11 16.32 6.18
C ALA A 388 -14.65 16.19 4.73
N ALA A 389 -13.77 16.21 3.73
CA ALA A 389 -14.14 16.04 2.32
C ALA A 389 -14.73 14.65 2.02
N LEU A 390 -14.13 13.59 2.58
CA LEU A 390 -14.66 12.24 2.49
C LEU A 390 -16.07 12.14 3.10
N GLY A 391 -16.25 12.69 4.32
CA GLY A 391 -17.54 12.71 4.98
C GLY A 391 -18.59 13.47 4.19
N GLU A 392 -18.23 14.60 3.62
CA GLU A 392 -19.13 15.42 2.80
C GLU A 392 -19.53 14.74 1.47
N ALA A 393 -18.57 14.03 0.83
CA ALA A 393 -18.83 13.34 -0.43
C ALA A 393 -19.71 12.09 -0.26
N TRP A 394 -19.46 11.29 0.78
CA TRP A 394 -20.22 10.06 1.03
C TRP A 394 -21.51 10.28 1.83
N GLY A 395 -21.60 11.36 2.60
CA GLY A 395 -22.70 11.62 3.50
C GLY A 395 -22.73 10.69 4.73
N VAL A 396 -21.61 10.06 5.04
CA VAL A 396 -21.37 9.22 6.22
C VAL A 396 -20.01 9.57 6.83
N GLU A 397 -19.84 9.29 8.11
CA GLU A 397 -18.56 9.54 8.79
C GLU A 397 -17.46 8.64 8.22
N PRO A 398 -16.33 9.19 7.77
CA PRO A 398 -15.22 8.41 7.27
C PRO A 398 -14.50 7.68 8.40
N VAL A 399 -13.85 6.58 8.06
CA VAL A 399 -13.10 5.76 9.00
C VAL A 399 -11.61 6.00 8.83
N THR A 400 -10.86 6.04 9.93
CA THR A 400 -9.40 5.97 9.86
C THR A 400 -8.96 4.52 9.97
N THR A 401 -8.24 4.03 8.97
CA THR A 401 -7.77 2.65 8.91
C THR A 401 -6.25 2.56 9.02
N GLY A 402 -5.75 1.37 9.30
CA GLY A 402 -4.37 1.00 9.07
C GLY A 402 -4.27 -0.01 7.93
N MET A 403 -3.10 -0.12 7.34
CA MET A 403 -2.79 -1.17 6.38
C MET A 403 -1.71 -2.10 6.95
N GLY A 404 -1.92 -3.40 6.79
CA GLY A 404 -1.00 -4.42 7.29
C GLY A 404 0.30 -4.55 6.50
N GLY A 405 0.35 -3.96 5.31
CA GLY A 405 1.51 -3.89 4.43
C GLY A 405 2.32 -2.60 4.60
N SER A 406 3.56 -2.63 4.19
CA SER A 406 4.36 -1.43 3.97
C SER A 406 4.17 -1.00 2.52
N ILE A 407 4.01 0.29 2.32
CA ILE A 407 4.09 0.93 1.00
C ILE A 407 5.44 1.65 0.97
N PRO A 408 6.48 1.07 0.34
CA PRO A 408 7.85 1.58 0.45
C PRO A 408 8.00 3.04 0.03
N PHE A 409 7.27 3.47 -1.00
CA PHE A 409 7.34 4.82 -1.52
C PHE A 409 6.80 5.89 -0.55
N ILE A 410 5.88 5.54 0.37
CA ILE A 410 5.39 6.48 1.40
C ILE A 410 6.53 6.88 2.34
N ALA A 411 7.42 5.96 2.71
CA ALA A 411 8.59 6.29 3.51
C ALA A 411 9.51 7.27 2.79
N THR A 412 9.78 7.04 1.50
CA THR A 412 10.60 7.94 0.68
C THR A 412 9.93 9.31 0.51
N LEU A 413 8.62 9.36 0.28
CA LEU A 413 7.87 10.64 0.24
C LEU A 413 8.01 11.43 1.54
N THR A 414 7.90 10.75 2.69
CA THR A 414 8.06 11.38 4.01
C THR A 414 9.48 11.92 4.21
N GLU A 415 10.48 11.23 3.72
CA GLU A 415 11.89 11.66 3.81
C GLU A 415 12.16 12.87 2.90
N VAL A 416 11.71 12.82 1.65
CA VAL A 416 11.96 13.87 0.65
C VAL A 416 11.14 15.12 0.92
N TYR A 417 9.90 14.96 1.42
CA TYR A 417 8.94 16.05 1.70
C TYR A 417 8.43 16.01 3.15
N PRO A 418 9.30 16.24 4.15
CA PRO A 418 8.94 16.06 5.57
C PRO A 418 7.87 17.03 6.08
N GLU A 419 7.63 18.14 5.38
CA GLU A 419 6.61 19.13 5.74
C GLU A 419 5.27 18.89 5.03
N ALA A 420 5.19 17.94 4.09
CA ALA A 420 3.98 17.66 3.35
C ALA A 420 3.01 16.78 4.17
N HIS A 421 1.71 17.05 4.02
CA HIS A 421 0.66 16.18 4.54
C HIS A 421 0.40 15.06 3.56
N ILE A 422 0.74 13.82 3.91
CA ILE A 422 0.46 12.64 3.08
C ILE A 422 -0.93 12.12 3.43
N LEU A 423 -1.80 12.05 2.42
CA LEU A 423 -3.22 11.69 2.50
C LEU A 423 -3.43 10.44 1.64
N ILE A 424 -3.50 9.26 2.27
CA ILE A 424 -3.67 7.99 1.56
C ILE A 424 -5.16 7.69 1.55
N THR A 425 -5.77 7.85 0.38
CA THR A 425 -7.20 7.57 0.14
C THR A 425 -7.35 6.41 -0.80
N GLY A 426 -8.53 5.80 -0.84
CA GLY A 426 -8.74 4.63 -1.65
C GLY A 426 -9.97 4.74 -2.54
N ILE A 427 -9.90 4.00 -3.62
CA ILE A 427 -11.03 3.77 -4.53
C ILE A 427 -11.48 2.31 -4.42
N GLU A 428 -10.60 1.45 -3.96
CA GLU A 428 -10.88 0.05 -3.72
C GLU A 428 -11.87 -0.17 -2.57
N ASP A 429 -12.45 -1.35 -2.51
CA ASP A 429 -13.25 -1.85 -1.41
C ASP A 429 -12.93 -3.34 -1.15
N PRO A 430 -13.42 -3.98 -0.09
CA PRO A 430 -13.12 -5.39 0.21
C PRO A 430 -13.46 -6.38 -0.91
N ASP A 431 -14.37 -6.02 -1.83
CA ASP A 431 -14.77 -6.85 -2.97
C ASP A 431 -13.98 -6.55 -4.26
N THR A 432 -13.06 -5.59 -4.23
CA THR A 432 -12.24 -5.18 -5.39
C THR A 432 -11.44 -6.34 -5.96
N ARG A 433 -10.85 -7.20 -5.12
CA ARG A 433 -9.96 -8.30 -5.51
C ARG A 433 -8.73 -7.84 -6.28
N ALA A 434 -8.11 -6.74 -5.84
CA ALA A 434 -6.80 -6.34 -6.35
C ALA A 434 -5.83 -7.52 -6.45
N HIS A 435 -4.98 -7.57 -7.46
CA HIS A 435 -4.04 -8.65 -7.80
C HIS A 435 -4.67 -10.03 -8.10
N SER A 436 -6.00 -10.15 -8.05
CA SER A 436 -6.71 -11.42 -8.31
C SER A 436 -7.52 -11.37 -9.60
N ALA A 437 -8.02 -12.53 -10.04
CA ALA A 437 -8.98 -12.59 -11.13
C ALA A 437 -10.32 -11.95 -10.71
N ASN A 438 -10.99 -11.32 -11.68
CA ASN A 438 -12.24 -10.57 -11.48
C ASN A 438 -12.09 -9.32 -10.62
N GLU A 439 -10.93 -8.66 -10.68
CA GLU A 439 -10.77 -7.32 -10.13
C GLU A 439 -11.89 -6.41 -10.62
N SER A 440 -12.41 -5.59 -9.71
CA SER A 440 -13.54 -4.72 -10.03
C SER A 440 -13.58 -3.46 -9.17
N LEU A 441 -14.07 -2.38 -9.76
CA LEU A 441 -14.34 -1.09 -9.15
C LEU A 441 -15.83 -0.94 -8.83
N PHE A 442 -16.20 -0.46 -7.64
CA PHE A 442 -17.55 -0.09 -7.32
C PHE A 442 -17.84 1.34 -7.82
N ILE A 443 -18.65 1.44 -8.87
CA ILE A 443 -18.89 2.68 -9.63
C ILE A 443 -19.43 3.84 -8.77
N PRO A 444 -20.39 3.63 -7.83
CA PRO A 444 -20.89 4.73 -7.00
C PRO A 444 -19.84 5.33 -6.05
N ASP A 445 -18.92 4.53 -5.52
CA ASP A 445 -17.86 5.03 -4.64
C ASP A 445 -16.76 5.73 -5.45
N PHE A 446 -16.49 5.29 -6.67
CA PHE A 446 -15.59 6.00 -7.59
C PHE A 446 -16.05 7.43 -7.86
N GLN A 447 -17.35 7.63 -8.13
CA GLN A 447 -17.90 8.97 -8.31
C GLN A 447 -17.74 9.85 -7.06
N LYS A 448 -17.90 9.27 -5.88
CA LYS A 448 -17.73 9.99 -4.60
C LYS A 448 -16.25 10.29 -4.31
N ALA A 449 -15.32 9.38 -4.70
CA ALA A 449 -13.89 9.63 -4.57
C ALA A 449 -13.45 10.87 -5.39
N ILE A 450 -13.93 10.97 -6.63
CA ILE A 450 -13.72 12.16 -7.46
C ILE A 450 -14.28 13.42 -6.77
N LEU A 451 -15.49 13.33 -6.18
CA LEU A 451 -16.09 14.46 -5.48
C LEU A 451 -15.30 14.85 -4.23
N ALA A 452 -14.86 13.88 -3.43
CA ALA A 452 -14.07 14.15 -2.22
C ALA A 452 -12.77 14.88 -2.55
N GLU A 453 -12.06 14.43 -3.57
CA GLU A 453 -10.82 15.07 -3.98
C GLU A 453 -11.06 16.47 -4.57
N ALA A 454 -12.10 16.64 -5.40
CA ALA A 454 -12.48 17.97 -5.88
C ALA A 454 -12.85 18.93 -4.73
N LEU A 455 -13.48 18.41 -3.66
CA LEU A 455 -13.77 19.19 -2.45
C LEU A 455 -12.51 19.55 -1.67
N MET A 456 -11.51 18.66 -1.58
CA MET A 456 -10.22 18.98 -0.99
C MET A 456 -9.54 20.14 -1.74
N LEU A 457 -9.51 20.07 -3.07
CA LEU A 457 -8.95 21.12 -3.91
C LEU A 457 -9.71 22.45 -3.76
N ALA A 458 -11.04 22.42 -3.68
CA ALA A 458 -11.88 23.59 -3.54
C ALA A 458 -11.77 24.22 -2.13
N ALA A 459 -11.74 23.42 -1.06
CA ALA A 459 -11.67 23.90 0.31
C ALA A 459 -10.27 24.45 0.67
N ALA A 460 -9.20 23.89 0.13
CA ALA A 460 -7.85 24.41 0.29
C ALA A 460 -7.66 25.79 -0.38
N HIS A 461 -8.48 26.11 -1.36
CA HIS A 461 -8.52 27.41 -2.00
C HIS A 461 -8.96 28.54 -1.04
N THR A 462 -9.82 28.24 -0.06
CA THR A 462 -10.38 29.22 0.89
C THR A 462 -9.64 29.26 2.23
N ALA A 463 -8.79 28.30 2.51
CA ALA A 463 -8.04 28.20 3.77
C ALA A 463 -6.82 29.15 3.76
N ASN A 464 -7.02 30.41 4.16
CA ASN A 464 -5.98 31.36 4.55
C ASN A 464 -5.92 31.49 6.07
#